data_8f0cadbf6dbb0c7dda55898370e9d1e2
#
_entry.id   8f0cadbf6dbb0c7dda55898370e9d1e2
#
_cell.length_a   1.000
_cell.length_b   1.000
_cell.length_c   1.000
_cell.angle_alpha   90.00
_cell.angle_beta   90.00
_cell.angle_gamma   90.00
#
_symmetry.space_group_name_H-M   'P 1'
#
loop_
_entity.id
_entity.type
_entity.pdbx_description
1 polymer ?
#
loop_
_entity_poly.entity_id
_entity_poly.type
_entity_poly.pdbx_seq_one_letter_code
_entity_poly.pdbx_strand_id
1 'polypeptide(L)'
;MLESILYLTIRRFFKPRLLQNLGTFQDGGLHYNNPLNIAMWETKYIWPDKVVDFALSIGTGTTDHDVHALSTASYSPVKDRFLSRLYKTFMKSLDGEKVWREISNSLSEREKPRYHRLNLPIQGREPMLDDIMSIDALKAQAQSWIQVNQRFLPSLDSIYASMFYFELAEYPGYYDNAYRCVGHIYCRLDMSFQGRRRLYEKLESTSSYFLVLGHPTRCVDYIPTCSPVPPFKRRLQFTVETLDEDVGITLLGLTSSPKTISGLPQTVAELVRKQQLRSPFGRADCTGEEKALPPTPI
;
A
#
# COMPACT_ATOMS: atom_id res chain seq x y z
N MET A 1 9.98 25.89 -28.11
CA MET A 1 8.63 26.17 -28.68
C MET A 1 7.56 25.23 -28.09
N LEU A 2 7.84 23.96 -27.90
CA LEU A 2 6.93 23.01 -27.17
C LEU A 2 6.79 23.33 -25.70
N GLU A 3 7.90 23.59 -25.04
CA GLU A 3 7.90 24.10 -23.67
C GLU A 3 7.05 25.36 -23.54
N SER A 4 7.01 26.21 -24.58
CA SER A 4 6.23 27.43 -24.56
C SER A 4 4.71 27.21 -24.63
N ILE A 5 4.21 26.19 -25.34
CA ILE A 5 2.77 25.90 -25.46
C ILE A 5 2.28 25.22 -24.19
N LEU A 6 3.03 24.25 -23.69
CA LEU A 6 2.75 23.61 -22.42
C LEU A 6 2.85 24.58 -21.25
N TYR A 7 3.87 25.41 -21.28
CA TYR A 7 4.12 26.49 -20.34
C TYR A 7 2.98 27.50 -20.30
N LEU A 8 2.31 27.78 -21.43
CA LEU A 8 1.18 28.71 -21.51
C LEU A 8 -0.10 28.10 -20.88
N THR A 9 -0.36 26.82 -21.06
CA THR A 9 -1.59 26.20 -20.55
C THR A 9 -1.49 25.97 -19.03
N ILE A 10 -0.37 25.48 -18.54
CA ILE A 10 -0.19 25.17 -17.13
C ILE A 10 0.15 26.41 -16.29
N ARG A 11 0.86 27.40 -16.85
CA ARG A 11 1.07 28.70 -16.19
C ARG A 11 -0.22 29.43 -15.87
N ARG A 12 -1.32 29.12 -16.56
CA ARG A 12 -2.61 29.73 -16.28
C ARG A 12 -3.16 29.31 -14.92
N PHE A 13 -2.91 28.03 -14.49
CA PHE A 13 -3.43 27.46 -13.27
C PHE A 13 -2.34 27.36 -12.18
N PHE A 14 -1.14 26.89 -12.52
CA PHE A 14 -0.05 26.64 -11.56
C PHE A 14 1.22 27.36 -12.00
N LYS A 15 1.44 28.57 -11.47
CA LYS A 15 2.66 29.35 -11.75
C LYS A 15 3.86 28.73 -11.06
N PRO A 16 5.02 28.63 -11.73
CA PRO A 16 6.27 28.25 -11.07
C PRO A 16 6.55 29.16 -9.88
N ARG A 17 6.95 28.57 -8.74
CA ARG A 17 7.26 29.30 -7.51
C ARG A 17 8.74 29.18 -7.18
N LEU A 18 9.40 30.29 -7.08
CA LEU A 18 10.77 30.37 -6.60
C LEU A 18 10.78 30.25 -5.08
N LEU A 19 11.48 29.26 -4.55
CA LEU A 19 11.80 29.14 -3.14
C LEU A 19 13.29 29.52 -2.98
N GLN A 20 13.57 30.51 -2.11
CA GLN A 20 14.92 30.97 -1.87
C GLN A 20 15.82 29.81 -1.42
N ASN A 21 17.00 29.70 -2.00
CA ASN A 21 18.01 28.66 -1.76
C ASN A 21 17.64 27.22 -2.15
N LEU A 22 16.43 26.98 -2.70
CA LEU A 22 15.98 25.64 -3.10
C LEU A 22 15.70 25.51 -4.60
N GLY A 23 15.48 26.66 -5.30
CA GLY A 23 15.23 26.65 -6.74
C GLY A 23 13.78 26.96 -7.11
N THR A 24 13.45 26.79 -8.39
CA THR A 24 12.11 27.06 -8.93
C THR A 24 11.33 25.74 -9.01
N PHE A 25 10.19 25.72 -8.36
CA PHE A 25 9.27 24.59 -8.30
C PHE A 25 8.06 24.83 -9.19
N GLN A 26 7.62 23.79 -9.86
CA GLN A 26 6.40 23.80 -10.66
C GLN A 26 5.64 22.46 -10.51
N ASP A 27 4.44 22.37 -11.09
CA ASP A 27 3.59 21.18 -11.02
C ASP A 27 4.33 19.93 -11.51
N GLY A 28 4.40 18.93 -10.63
CA GLY A 28 5.02 17.63 -10.92
C GLY A 28 4.29 16.81 -11.98
N GLY A 29 2.99 17.06 -12.19
CA GLY A 29 2.17 16.40 -13.22
C GLY A 29 2.69 16.59 -14.64
N LEU A 30 3.54 17.60 -14.87
CA LEU A 30 4.24 17.79 -16.14
C LEU A 30 5.23 16.67 -16.50
N HIS A 31 5.78 16.02 -15.51
CA HIS A 31 6.75 14.95 -15.69
C HIS A 31 6.21 13.59 -15.21
N TYR A 32 5.36 13.60 -14.18
CA TYR A 32 4.93 12.40 -13.48
C TYR A 32 3.44 12.47 -13.10
N ASN A 33 2.58 12.26 -14.09
CA ASN A 33 1.12 12.22 -13.86
C ASN A 33 0.70 11.02 -12.98
N ASN A 34 1.48 9.93 -13.02
CA ASN A 34 1.40 8.86 -12.04
C ASN A 34 2.72 8.81 -11.26
N PRO A 35 2.78 9.33 -10.02
CA PRO A 35 4.02 9.45 -9.25
C PRO A 35 4.49 8.13 -8.61
N LEU A 36 3.85 6.99 -8.89
CA LEU A 36 4.15 5.72 -8.25
C LEU A 36 5.61 5.30 -8.43
N ASN A 37 6.19 5.49 -9.61
CA ASN A 37 7.62 5.20 -9.86
C ASN A 37 8.54 5.98 -8.93
N ILE A 38 8.26 7.27 -8.77
CA ILE A 38 9.04 8.14 -7.89
C ILE A 38 8.91 7.67 -6.44
N ALA A 39 7.67 7.41 -5.99
CA ALA A 39 7.40 6.93 -4.64
C ALA A 39 8.12 5.60 -4.35
N MET A 40 8.14 4.67 -5.30
CA MET A 40 8.88 3.39 -5.18
C MET A 40 10.39 3.65 -5.09
N TRP A 41 10.91 4.51 -5.92
CA TRP A 41 12.35 4.81 -5.96
C TRP A 41 12.81 5.51 -4.68
N GLU A 42 12.09 6.54 -4.23
CA GLU A 42 12.37 7.24 -2.97
C GLU A 42 12.25 6.31 -1.76
N THR A 43 11.20 5.47 -1.72
CA THR A 43 11.02 4.48 -0.65
C THR A 43 12.23 3.56 -0.56
N LYS A 44 12.70 3.05 -1.70
CA LYS A 44 13.88 2.19 -1.75
C LYS A 44 15.17 2.92 -1.37
N TYR A 45 15.29 4.20 -1.69
CA TYR A 45 16.44 5.03 -1.33
C TYR A 45 16.47 5.33 0.17
N ILE A 46 15.33 5.69 0.77
CA ILE A 46 15.23 6.04 2.19
C ILE A 46 15.27 4.77 3.08
N TRP A 47 14.67 3.68 2.62
CA TRP A 47 14.58 2.42 3.37
C TRP A 47 15.00 1.21 2.53
N PRO A 48 16.29 1.06 2.21
CA PRO A 48 16.78 0.05 1.27
C PRO A 48 16.47 -1.39 1.70
N ASP A 49 16.40 -1.65 3.02
CA ASP A 49 16.14 -2.97 3.60
C ASP A 49 14.66 -3.24 3.90
N LYS A 50 13.78 -2.30 3.54
CA LYS A 50 12.35 -2.49 3.76
C LYS A 50 11.64 -2.93 2.48
N VAL A 51 10.62 -3.75 2.67
CA VAL A 51 9.74 -4.19 1.59
C VAL A 51 8.43 -3.41 1.68
N VAL A 52 7.89 -3.00 0.54
CA VAL A 52 6.59 -2.34 0.48
C VAL A 52 5.50 -3.35 0.82
N ASP A 53 4.72 -3.10 1.85
CA ASP A 53 3.57 -3.94 2.20
C ASP A 53 2.39 -3.68 1.28
N PHE A 54 2.18 -2.41 0.94
CA PHE A 54 1.04 -1.96 0.16
C PHE A 54 1.35 -0.64 -0.54
N ALA A 55 1.00 -0.56 -1.81
CA ALA A 55 1.07 0.66 -2.61
C ALA A 55 -0.24 0.85 -3.39
N LEU A 56 -0.87 2.00 -3.25
CA LEU A 56 -2.09 2.34 -3.94
C LEU A 56 -1.87 3.58 -4.82
N SER A 57 -2.04 3.41 -6.12
CA SER A 57 -2.08 4.51 -7.07
C SER A 57 -3.53 4.83 -7.43
N ILE A 58 -3.96 6.06 -7.15
CA ILE A 58 -5.32 6.53 -7.44
C ILE A 58 -5.24 7.48 -8.63
N GLY A 59 -5.99 7.17 -9.70
CA GLY A 59 -6.12 8.03 -10.87
C GLY A 59 -7.32 8.96 -10.76
N THR A 60 -7.32 9.98 -11.59
CA THR A 60 -8.39 10.98 -11.70
C THR A 60 -9.51 10.56 -12.66
N GLY A 61 -9.38 9.38 -13.26
CA GLY A 61 -10.30 8.82 -14.23
C GLY A 61 -9.64 8.66 -15.61
N THR A 62 -10.25 7.84 -16.45
CA THR A 62 -9.87 7.62 -17.85
C THR A 62 -11.11 7.60 -18.73
N THR A 63 -11.03 8.10 -19.95
CA THR A 63 -12.13 8.08 -20.92
C THR A 63 -11.86 7.06 -22.01
N ASP A 64 -12.90 6.39 -22.51
CA ASP A 64 -12.77 5.38 -23.59
C ASP A 64 -12.18 5.95 -24.88
N HIS A 65 -12.23 7.26 -25.08
CA HIS A 65 -11.63 7.93 -26.22
C HIS A 65 -10.11 7.77 -26.31
N ASP A 66 -9.44 7.55 -25.18
CA ASP A 66 -8.00 7.32 -25.13
C ASP A 66 -7.61 5.93 -25.67
N VAL A 67 -8.51 4.95 -25.57
CA VAL A 67 -8.29 3.58 -26.05
C VAL A 67 -8.55 3.48 -27.58
N HIS A 68 -9.55 4.20 -28.10
CA HIS A 68 -9.94 4.14 -29.52
C HIS A 68 -9.23 5.16 -30.42
N ALA A 69 -8.64 6.22 -29.88
CA ALA A 69 -7.89 7.21 -30.67
C ALA A 69 -6.62 6.63 -31.34
N LEU A 70 -6.25 5.40 -31.01
CA LEU A 70 -5.14 4.67 -31.63
C LEU A 70 -5.53 4.03 -32.99
N SER A 71 -6.82 3.81 -33.26
CA SER A 71 -7.25 3.00 -34.43
C SER A 71 -7.78 3.80 -35.63
N THR A 72 -8.09 5.09 -35.45
CA THR A 72 -8.68 5.92 -36.51
C THR A 72 -7.94 7.22 -36.74
N ALA A 73 -6.64 7.15 -37.02
CA ALA A 73 -5.91 8.29 -37.56
C ALA A 73 -6.28 8.45 -39.04
N SER A 74 -7.43 9.07 -39.34
CA SER A 74 -7.73 9.55 -40.67
C SER A 74 -6.75 10.66 -41.03
N TYR A 75 -5.94 10.40 -42.02
CA TYR A 75 -4.92 11.33 -42.53
C TYR A 75 -5.62 12.50 -43.25
N SER A 76 -5.63 13.66 -42.59
CA SER A 76 -6.10 14.91 -43.20
C SER A 76 -4.93 15.90 -43.30
N PRO A 77 -4.39 16.16 -44.51
CA PRO A 77 -3.19 16.95 -44.65
C PRO A 77 -3.33 18.44 -44.28
N VAL A 78 -4.55 18.93 -44.13
CA VAL A 78 -4.84 20.36 -43.83
C VAL A 78 -4.95 20.64 -42.32
N LYS A 79 -5.26 19.63 -41.50
CA LYS A 79 -5.44 19.78 -40.05
C LYS A 79 -4.25 19.28 -39.20
N ASP A 80 -3.30 18.62 -39.83
CA ASP A 80 -2.17 18.01 -39.16
C ASP A 80 -0.98 18.99 -39.03
N ARG A 81 -1.16 19.98 -38.17
CA ARG A 81 -0.03 20.81 -37.77
C ARG A 81 0.92 19.98 -36.89
N PHE A 82 2.19 19.95 -37.19
CA PHE A 82 3.25 19.28 -36.44
C PHE A 82 3.13 19.52 -34.93
N LEU A 83 2.81 20.74 -34.50
CA LEU A 83 2.59 21.13 -33.12
C LEU A 83 1.41 20.40 -32.45
N SER A 84 0.31 20.14 -33.19
CA SER A 84 -0.82 19.40 -32.67
C SER A 84 -0.49 17.92 -32.41
N ARG A 85 0.28 17.30 -33.33
CA ARG A 85 0.75 15.92 -33.14
C ARG A 85 1.72 15.81 -31.97
N LEU A 86 2.62 16.75 -31.88
CA LEU A 86 3.61 16.80 -30.81
C LEU A 86 2.94 17.01 -29.44
N TYR A 87 1.95 17.88 -29.34
CA TYR A 87 1.14 18.07 -28.15
C TYR A 87 0.38 16.78 -27.77
N LYS A 88 -0.28 16.12 -28.72
CA LYS A 88 -0.95 14.84 -28.49
C LYS A 88 0.01 13.75 -28.03
N THR A 89 1.22 13.68 -28.62
CA THR A 89 2.24 12.71 -28.23
C THR A 89 2.76 12.98 -26.82
N PHE A 90 2.92 14.25 -26.48
CA PHE A 90 3.30 14.66 -25.13
C PHE A 90 2.21 14.31 -24.11
N MET A 91 0.93 14.64 -24.38
CA MET A 91 -0.18 14.26 -23.51
C MET A 91 -0.30 12.74 -23.33
N LYS A 92 -0.02 11.96 -24.37
CA LYS A 92 0.09 10.50 -24.28
C LYS A 92 1.27 10.02 -23.42
N SER A 93 2.37 10.75 -23.38
CA SER A 93 3.50 10.40 -22.52
C SER A 93 3.20 10.63 -21.04
N LEU A 94 2.23 11.49 -20.74
CA LEU A 94 1.71 11.74 -19.40
C LEU A 94 0.59 10.76 -18.99
N ASP A 95 0.22 9.80 -19.85
CA ASP A 95 -0.83 8.82 -19.55
C ASP A 95 -0.45 7.98 -18.30
N GLY A 96 -1.16 8.23 -17.22
CA GLY A 96 -0.96 7.52 -15.95
C GLY A 96 -1.22 6.01 -16.03
N GLU A 97 -2.05 5.56 -16.99
CA GLU A 97 -2.32 4.14 -17.23
C GLU A 97 -1.16 3.45 -17.97
N LYS A 98 -0.49 4.17 -18.87
CA LYS A 98 0.72 3.67 -19.51
C LYS A 98 1.82 3.45 -18.47
N VAL A 99 2.07 4.43 -17.61
CA VAL A 99 3.04 4.32 -16.50
C VAL A 99 2.67 3.16 -15.58
N TRP A 100 1.40 3.01 -15.23
CA TRP A 100 0.95 1.87 -14.42
C TRP A 100 1.23 0.51 -15.08
N ARG A 101 0.95 0.37 -16.38
CA ARG A 101 1.23 -0.88 -17.11
C ARG A 101 2.72 -1.20 -17.13
N GLU A 102 3.58 -0.21 -17.34
CA GLU A 102 5.03 -0.37 -17.31
C GLU A 102 5.51 -0.84 -15.94
N ILE A 103 5.02 -0.22 -14.85
CA ILE A 103 5.32 -0.62 -13.47
C ILE A 103 4.82 -2.05 -13.24
N SER A 104 3.56 -2.33 -13.52
CA SER A 104 2.95 -3.65 -13.28
C SER A 104 3.68 -4.78 -14.01
N ASN A 105 4.20 -4.50 -15.21
CA ASN A 105 4.99 -5.47 -15.98
C ASN A 105 6.41 -5.66 -15.42
N SER A 106 6.96 -4.68 -14.72
CA SER A 106 8.28 -4.76 -14.10
C SER A 106 8.29 -5.44 -12.74
N LEU A 107 7.12 -5.55 -12.09
CA LEU A 107 6.98 -6.18 -10.79
C LEU A 107 7.06 -7.72 -10.92
N SER A 108 7.77 -8.34 -9.98
CA SER A 108 7.76 -9.80 -9.83
C SER A 108 6.37 -10.32 -9.40
N GLU A 109 6.09 -11.60 -9.63
CA GLU A 109 4.82 -12.22 -9.21
C GLU A 109 4.58 -12.14 -7.69
N ARG A 110 5.66 -12.05 -6.90
CA ARG A 110 5.59 -11.87 -5.44
C ARG A 110 5.23 -10.44 -5.03
N GLU A 111 5.58 -9.46 -5.86
CA GLU A 111 5.34 -8.04 -5.58
C GLU A 111 3.97 -7.57 -6.09
N LYS A 112 3.52 -8.04 -7.24
CA LYS A 112 2.24 -7.64 -7.87
C LYS A 112 1.06 -7.55 -6.89
N PRO A 113 0.84 -8.51 -5.97
CA PRO A 113 -0.29 -8.45 -5.03
C PRO A 113 -0.26 -7.27 -4.04
N ARG A 114 0.87 -6.57 -3.93
CA ARG A 114 1.07 -5.43 -3.02
C ARG A 114 0.80 -4.08 -3.70
N TYR A 115 0.74 -4.06 -5.03
CA TYR A 115 0.56 -2.85 -5.81
C TYR A 115 -0.82 -2.80 -6.43
N HIS A 116 -1.51 -1.71 -6.23
CA HIS A 116 -2.89 -1.54 -6.67
C HIS A 116 -3.07 -0.23 -7.43
N ARG A 117 -3.93 -0.25 -8.45
CA ARG A 117 -4.37 0.92 -9.20
C ARG A 117 -5.87 1.02 -9.15
N LEU A 118 -6.37 2.16 -8.73
CA LEU A 118 -7.76 2.52 -8.84
C LEU A 118 -7.88 3.69 -9.82
N ASN A 119 -8.51 3.45 -10.96
CA ASN A 119 -8.79 4.47 -11.94
C ASN A 119 -10.18 4.21 -12.53
N LEU A 120 -11.03 5.20 -12.42
CA LEU A 120 -12.44 5.13 -12.81
C LEU A 120 -12.57 5.36 -14.31
N PRO A 121 -13.30 4.53 -15.08
CA PRO A 121 -13.73 4.89 -16.42
C PRO A 121 -14.79 5.99 -16.33
N ILE A 122 -14.46 7.19 -16.82
CA ILE A 122 -15.36 8.32 -16.89
C ILE A 122 -16.27 8.15 -18.13
N GLN A 123 -17.57 8.25 -17.91
CA GLN A 123 -18.51 8.23 -19.01
C GLN A 123 -18.63 9.63 -19.63
N GLY A 124 -18.54 9.70 -20.96
CA GLY A 124 -18.65 10.94 -21.70
C GLY A 124 -17.32 11.63 -21.97
N ARG A 125 -17.35 12.94 -22.08
CA ARG A 125 -16.17 13.76 -22.38
C ARG A 125 -15.38 13.99 -21.09
N GLU A 126 -14.05 13.97 -21.20
CA GLU A 126 -13.17 14.40 -20.13
C GLU A 126 -13.49 15.83 -19.68
N PRO A 127 -13.74 16.07 -18.38
CA PRO A 127 -14.05 17.41 -17.89
C PRO A 127 -12.85 18.33 -18.02
N MET A 128 -13.06 19.61 -18.20
CA MET A 128 -12.00 20.60 -18.17
C MET A 128 -11.47 20.78 -16.75
N LEU A 129 -10.21 21.21 -16.61
CA LEU A 129 -9.53 21.38 -15.31
C LEU A 129 -10.24 22.37 -14.37
N ASP A 130 -11.01 23.30 -14.92
CA ASP A 130 -11.76 24.33 -14.20
C ASP A 130 -13.27 24.10 -14.21
N ASP A 131 -13.73 22.92 -14.65
CA ASP A 131 -15.14 22.57 -14.70
C ASP A 131 -15.66 22.11 -13.33
N ILE A 132 -15.95 23.08 -12.47
CA ILE A 132 -16.53 22.84 -11.16
C ILE A 132 -17.96 22.29 -11.21
N MET A 133 -18.67 22.48 -12.32
CA MET A 133 -20.06 22.04 -12.48
C MET A 133 -20.18 20.54 -12.67
N SER A 134 -19.13 19.87 -13.12
CA SER A 134 -19.09 18.41 -13.26
C SER A 134 -18.76 17.66 -11.98
N ILE A 135 -18.36 18.33 -10.89
CA ILE A 135 -17.89 17.67 -9.66
C ILE A 135 -18.92 16.70 -9.09
N ASP A 136 -20.19 17.13 -8.98
CA ASP A 136 -21.25 16.28 -8.40
C ASP A 136 -21.56 15.07 -9.29
N ALA A 137 -21.53 15.25 -10.60
CA ALA A 137 -21.71 14.16 -11.56
C ALA A 137 -20.55 13.15 -11.49
N LEU A 138 -19.32 13.61 -11.41
CA LEU A 138 -18.12 12.77 -11.24
C LEU A 138 -18.16 12.01 -9.93
N LYS A 139 -18.57 12.68 -8.84
CA LYS A 139 -18.74 12.04 -7.54
C LYS A 139 -19.80 10.95 -7.58
N ALA A 140 -20.93 11.18 -8.22
CA ALA A 140 -21.98 10.19 -8.39
C ALA A 140 -21.49 8.98 -9.23
N GLN A 141 -20.76 9.22 -10.32
CA GLN A 141 -20.15 8.15 -11.11
C GLN A 141 -19.17 7.32 -10.29
N ALA A 142 -18.31 7.97 -9.50
CA ALA A 142 -17.35 7.29 -8.63
C ALA A 142 -18.06 6.44 -7.56
N GLN A 143 -19.10 6.97 -6.93
CA GLN A 143 -19.90 6.24 -5.95
C GLN A 143 -20.59 5.02 -6.56
N SER A 144 -21.22 5.18 -7.72
CA SER A 144 -21.85 4.09 -8.45
C SER A 144 -20.82 3.01 -8.86
N TRP A 145 -19.67 3.44 -9.38
CA TRP A 145 -18.62 2.52 -9.78
C TRP A 145 -18.09 1.70 -8.60
N ILE A 146 -17.87 2.33 -7.43
CA ILE A 146 -17.44 1.64 -6.21
C ILE A 146 -18.47 0.61 -5.77
N GLN A 147 -19.76 0.92 -5.84
CA GLN A 147 -20.83 0.01 -5.43
C GLN A 147 -20.95 -1.23 -6.31
N VAL A 148 -20.75 -1.08 -7.60
CA VAL A 148 -20.93 -2.16 -8.60
C VAL A 148 -19.64 -2.94 -8.85
N ASN A 149 -18.51 -2.27 -8.76
CA ASN A 149 -17.23 -2.85 -9.17
C ASN A 149 -16.45 -3.45 -8.01
N GLN A 150 -16.43 -4.77 -7.92
CA GLN A 150 -15.68 -5.50 -6.90
C GLN A 150 -14.15 -5.50 -7.09
N ARG A 151 -13.63 -4.90 -8.18
CA ARG A 151 -12.18 -4.86 -8.47
C ARG A 151 -11.36 -4.10 -7.42
N PHE A 152 -12.00 -3.26 -6.62
CA PHE A 152 -11.33 -2.56 -5.52
C PHE A 152 -11.20 -3.42 -4.24
N LEU A 153 -11.95 -4.53 -4.11
CA LEU A 153 -11.88 -5.39 -2.93
C LEU A 153 -10.48 -5.89 -2.60
N PRO A 154 -9.66 -6.37 -3.57
CA PRO A 154 -8.29 -6.78 -3.27
C PRO A 154 -7.42 -5.66 -2.69
N SER A 155 -7.68 -4.40 -3.09
CA SER A 155 -6.99 -3.23 -2.53
C SER A 155 -7.42 -2.97 -1.08
N LEU A 156 -8.72 -3.06 -0.78
CA LEU A 156 -9.23 -2.96 0.59
C LEU A 156 -8.68 -4.08 1.47
N ASP A 157 -8.67 -5.31 0.97
CA ASP A 157 -8.11 -6.46 1.68
C ASP A 157 -6.65 -6.21 2.07
N SER A 158 -5.85 -5.69 1.13
CA SER A 158 -4.45 -5.35 1.38
C SER A 158 -4.30 -4.19 2.37
N ILE A 159 -5.17 -3.18 2.31
CA ILE A 159 -5.21 -2.08 3.31
C ILE A 159 -5.50 -2.65 4.69
N TYR A 160 -6.56 -3.45 4.84
CA TYR A 160 -6.91 -4.04 6.14
C TYR A 160 -5.76 -4.88 6.70
N ALA A 161 -5.16 -5.75 5.91
CA ALA A 161 -4.05 -6.59 6.35
C ALA A 161 -2.82 -5.74 6.76
N SER A 162 -2.50 -4.67 6.01
CA SER A 162 -1.38 -3.78 6.30
C SER A 162 -1.56 -2.94 7.58
N MET A 163 -2.79 -2.85 8.10
CA MET A 163 -3.06 -2.19 9.38
C MET A 163 -2.53 -2.98 10.58
N PHE A 164 -2.37 -4.29 10.44
CA PHE A 164 -1.93 -5.17 11.52
C PHE A 164 -0.46 -5.54 11.35
N TYR A 165 0.24 -5.67 12.47
CA TYR A 165 1.60 -6.16 12.53
C TYR A 165 1.81 -6.98 13.79
N PHE A 166 2.84 -7.83 13.77
CA PHE A 166 3.15 -8.74 14.87
C PHE A 166 4.46 -8.37 15.55
N GLU A 167 4.49 -8.44 16.87
CA GLU A 167 5.69 -8.33 17.67
C GLU A 167 5.78 -9.49 18.66
N LEU A 168 6.97 -10.08 18.75
CA LEU A 168 7.30 -11.02 19.84
C LEU A 168 7.30 -10.26 21.17
N ALA A 169 6.72 -10.85 22.19
CA ALA A 169 6.72 -10.28 23.55
C ALA A 169 8.06 -10.50 24.26
N GLU A 170 8.77 -11.58 23.91
CA GLU A 170 10.01 -12.01 24.52
C GLU A 170 10.82 -12.86 23.54
N TYR A 171 12.05 -13.16 23.88
CA TYR A 171 12.87 -14.12 23.12
C TYR A 171 12.21 -15.52 23.18
N PRO A 172 12.11 -16.24 22.04
CA PRO A 172 11.49 -17.56 22.01
C PRO A 172 12.14 -18.55 22.99
N GLY A 173 11.33 -19.13 23.85
CA GLY A 173 11.79 -20.15 24.78
C GLY A 173 11.93 -21.52 24.09
N TYR A 174 12.99 -22.26 24.36
CA TYR A 174 13.20 -23.60 23.81
C TYR A 174 12.71 -24.68 24.79
N TYR A 175 11.74 -25.47 24.35
CA TYR A 175 11.11 -26.56 25.14
C TYR A 175 10.70 -27.69 24.19
N ASP A 176 10.87 -28.93 24.61
CA ASP A 176 10.43 -30.13 23.89
C ASP A 176 10.87 -30.14 22.40
N ASN A 177 12.13 -29.81 22.13
CA ASN A 177 12.71 -29.73 20.79
C ASN A 177 12.08 -28.69 19.85
N ALA A 178 11.36 -27.70 20.39
CA ALA A 178 10.75 -26.62 19.63
C ALA A 178 10.89 -25.27 20.33
N TYR A 179 10.87 -24.19 19.54
CA TYR A 179 10.84 -22.82 20.04
C TYR A 179 9.41 -22.37 20.24
N ARG A 180 9.05 -22.05 21.46
CA ARG A 180 7.77 -21.44 21.81
C ARG A 180 7.84 -19.93 21.65
N CYS A 181 7.08 -19.40 20.69
CA CYS A 181 6.97 -17.99 20.39
C CYS A 181 5.69 -17.42 21.02
N VAL A 182 5.83 -16.33 21.77
CA VAL A 182 4.71 -15.58 22.34
C VAL A 182 4.83 -14.13 21.87
N GLY A 183 3.73 -13.58 21.40
CA GLY A 183 3.74 -12.20 20.92
C GLY A 183 2.32 -11.62 20.85
N HIS A 184 2.25 -10.46 20.24
CA HIS A 184 0.99 -9.74 20.08
C HIS A 184 0.85 -9.21 18.66
N ILE A 185 -0.37 -9.30 18.14
CA ILE A 185 -0.78 -8.57 16.95
C ILE A 185 -1.33 -7.22 17.41
N TYR A 186 -0.83 -6.16 16.81
CA TYR A 186 -1.24 -4.78 17.03
C TYR A 186 -1.87 -4.21 15.76
N CYS A 187 -2.68 -3.15 15.93
CA CYS A 187 -3.10 -2.29 14.83
C CYS A 187 -2.31 -0.98 14.89
N ARG A 188 -1.65 -0.62 13.77
CA ARG A 188 -0.78 0.57 13.71
C ARG A 188 -1.53 1.89 13.63
N LEU A 189 -2.82 1.85 13.35
CA LEU A 189 -3.61 3.07 13.24
C LEU A 189 -3.93 3.63 14.63
N ASP A 190 -3.51 4.87 14.85
CA ASP A 190 -4.01 5.66 15.98
C ASP A 190 -5.39 6.22 15.61
N MET A 191 -6.40 5.37 15.79
CA MET A 191 -7.75 5.73 15.44
C MET A 191 -8.41 6.51 16.58
N SER A 192 -9.27 7.49 16.22
CA SER A 192 -10.22 8.09 17.14
C SER A 192 -11.05 7.01 17.85
N PHE A 193 -11.63 7.33 18.99
CA PHE A 193 -12.51 6.42 19.73
C PHE A 193 -13.55 5.72 18.83
N GLN A 194 -14.20 6.47 17.92
CA GLN A 194 -15.19 5.92 17.00
C GLN A 194 -14.56 4.97 15.97
N GLY A 195 -13.36 5.29 15.48
CA GLY A 195 -12.65 4.43 14.52
C GLY A 195 -12.26 3.08 15.12
N ARG A 196 -11.78 3.06 16.37
CA ARG A 196 -11.47 1.81 17.08
C ARG A 196 -12.71 0.96 17.30
N ARG A 197 -13.79 1.55 17.78
CA ARG A 197 -15.06 0.84 17.98
C ARG A 197 -15.56 0.21 16.69
N ARG A 198 -15.59 0.95 15.59
CA ARG A 198 -15.97 0.45 14.26
C ARG A 198 -15.08 -0.71 13.80
N LEU A 199 -13.77 -0.67 14.08
CA LEU A 199 -12.86 -1.78 13.78
C LEU A 199 -13.26 -3.03 14.55
N TYR A 200 -13.47 -2.94 15.88
CA TYR A 200 -13.88 -4.07 16.69
C TYR A 200 -15.23 -4.65 16.24
N GLU A 201 -16.22 -3.80 15.99
CA GLU A 201 -17.54 -4.19 15.47
C GLU A 201 -17.42 -4.91 14.13
N LYS A 202 -16.55 -4.41 13.24
CA LYS A 202 -16.31 -5.04 11.94
C LYS A 202 -15.63 -6.39 12.07
N LEU A 203 -14.59 -6.50 12.89
CA LEU A 203 -13.89 -7.77 13.14
C LEU A 203 -14.80 -8.84 13.75
N GLU A 204 -15.69 -8.45 14.66
CA GLU A 204 -16.67 -9.34 15.25
C GLU A 204 -17.75 -9.76 14.27
N SER A 205 -18.39 -8.79 13.56
CA SER A 205 -19.48 -9.05 12.62
C SER A 205 -19.07 -9.95 11.46
N THR A 206 -17.79 -9.89 11.05
CA THR A 206 -17.23 -10.77 10.01
C THR A 206 -16.63 -12.07 10.56
N SER A 207 -16.72 -12.30 11.87
CA SER A 207 -16.07 -13.44 12.54
C SER A 207 -14.61 -13.61 12.14
N SER A 208 -13.89 -12.49 12.06
CA SER A 208 -12.51 -12.43 11.56
C SER A 208 -11.55 -13.17 12.48
N TYR A 209 -10.53 -13.79 11.89
CA TYR A 209 -9.47 -14.48 12.61
C TYR A 209 -8.11 -14.36 11.93
N PHE A 210 -7.06 -14.53 12.73
CA PHE A 210 -5.69 -14.67 12.26
C PHE A 210 -5.33 -16.15 12.15
N LEU A 211 -4.74 -16.56 11.05
CA LEU A 211 -4.23 -17.90 10.83
C LEU A 211 -2.71 -17.88 10.93
N VAL A 212 -2.15 -18.71 11.83
CA VAL A 212 -0.71 -18.86 12.06
C VAL A 212 -0.38 -20.32 12.03
N LEU A 213 0.51 -20.76 11.14
CA LEU A 213 0.93 -22.17 11.01
C LEU A 213 -0.27 -23.15 11.02
N GLY A 214 -1.37 -22.78 10.36
CA GLY A 214 -2.59 -23.59 10.31
C GLY A 214 -3.54 -23.45 11.51
N HIS A 215 -3.15 -22.71 12.56
CA HIS A 215 -3.96 -22.54 13.77
C HIS A 215 -4.73 -21.21 13.75
N PRO A 216 -6.07 -21.24 13.74
CA PRO A 216 -6.89 -20.02 13.76
C PRO A 216 -6.97 -19.41 15.16
N THR A 217 -6.83 -18.09 15.23
CA THR A 217 -7.06 -17.29 16.44
C THR A 217 -8.04 -16.17 16.13
N ARG A 218 -9.17 -16.10 16.83
CA ARG A 218 -10.17 -15.03 16.61
C ARG A 218 -9.51 -13.66 16.82
N CYS A 219 -9.84 -12.72 15.96
CA CYS A 219 -9.32 -11.35 16.09
C CYS A 219 -9.80 -10.70 17.38
N VAL A 220 -11.07 -10.89 17.71
CA VAL A 220 -11.68 -10.37 18.94
C VAL A 220 -12.50 -11.46 19.62
N ASP A 221 -12.49 -11.47 20.95
CA ASP A 221 -13.36 -12.35 21.76
C ASP A 221 -14.64 -11.61 22.16
N TYR A 222 -14.55 -10.27 22.30
CA TYR A 222 -15.67 -9.39 22.64
C TYR A 222 -15.37 -7.95 22.23
N ILE A 223 -16.40 -7.13 22.03
CA ILE A 223 -16.26 -5.70 21.81
C ILE A 223 -16.04 -5.02 23.17
N PRO A 224 -14.95 -4.26 23.38
CA PRO A 224 -14.74 -3.52 24.60
C PRO A 224 -15.87 -2.52 24.86
N THR A 225 -16.49 -2.59 26.03
CA THR A 225 -17.56 -1.66 26.46
C THR A 225 -17.01 -0.39 27.11
N CYS A 226 -15.74 -0.40 27.52
CA CYS A 226 -15.08 0.75 28.14
C CYS A 226 -14.94 1.93 27.20
N SER A 227 -14.84 3.11 27.79
CA SER A 227 -14.59 4.37 27.10
C SER A 227 -13.38 5.05 27.76
N PRO A 228 -12.28 5.37 26.99
CA PRO A 228 -12.07 5.07 25.56
C PRO A 228 -11.84 3.59 25.27
N VAL A 229 -12.20 3.16 24.04
CA VAL A 229 -11.87 1.80 23.56
C VAL A 229 -10.34 1.65 23.48
N PRO A 230 -9.77 0.58 24.06
CA PRO A 230 -8.32 0.39 24.08
C PRO A 230 -7.76 0.18 22.67
N PRO A 231 -6.45 0.44 22.46
CA PRO A 231 -5.76 0.04 21.24
C PRO A 231 -5.91 -1.46 21.00
N PHE A 232 -5.99 -1.83 19.72
CA PHE A 232 -6.09 -3.24 19.35
C PHE A 232 -4.81 -3.99 19.74
N LYS A 233 -4.96 -5.04 20.53
CA LYS A 233 -3.88 -5.93 20.95
C LYS A 233 -4.41 -7.35 21.07
N ARG A 234 -3.90 -8.28 20.27
CA ARG A 234 -4.27 -9.68 20.32
C ARG A 234 -3.07 -10.56 20.63
N ARG A 235 -3.12 -11.29 21.75
CA ARG A 235 -2.07 -12.25 22.10
C ARG A 235 -2.11 -13.43 21.15
N LEU A 236 -0.93 -13.87 20.73
CA LEU A 236 -0.69 -15.01 19.88
C LEU A 236 0.43 -15.87 20.45
N GLN A 237 0.27 -17.19 20.30
CA GLN A 237 1.30 -18.16 20.69
C GLN A 237 1.36 -19.25 19.63
N PHE A 238 2.57 -19.62 19.24
CA PHE A 238 2.86 -20.68 18.29
C PHE A 238 4.22 -21.32 18.57
N THR A 239 4.48 -22.45 17.97
CA THR A 239 5.79 -23.15 18.07
C THR A 239 6.37 -23.32 16.67
N VAL A 240 7.71 -23.26 16.60
CA VAL A 240 8.51 -23.55 15.42
C VAL A 240 9.63 -24.51 15.77
N GLU A 241 10.05 -25.36 14.84
CA GLU A 241 11.14 -26.31 15.10
C GLU A 241 12.50 -25.59 15.14
N THR A 242 12.67 -24.58 14.29
CA THR A 242 13.90 -23.78 14.21
C THR A 242 13.60 -22.29 14.15
N LEU A 243 14.55 -21.46 14.55
CA LEU A 243 14.42 -20.00 14.45
C LEU A 243 14.48 -19.51 12.98
N ASP A 244 14.95 -20.33 12.05
CA ASP A 244 15.01 -20.01 10.62
C ASP A 244 13.72 -20.35 9.88
N GLU A 245 12.71 -20.88 10.57
CA GLU A 245 11.40 -21.17 10.00
C GLU A 245 10.64 -19.89 9.70
N ASP A 246 10.08 -19.82 8.48
CA ASP A 246 9.26 -18.69 8.05
C ASP A 246 7.90 -18.70 8.74
N VAL A 247 7.57 -17.59 9.39
CA VAL A 247 6.27 -17.37 10.02
C VAL A 247 5.46 -16.36 9.21
N GLY A 248 4.30 -16.81 8.77
CA GLY A 248 3.28 -15.96 8.16
C GLY A 248 2.03 -15.90 9.04
N ILE A 249 1.49 -14.71 9.24
CA ILE A 249 0.20 -14.50 9.89
C ILE A 249 -0.77 -13.95 8.88
N THR A 250 -1.86 -14.65 8.65
CA THR A 250 -2.83 -14.31 7.61
C THR A 250 -4.15 -13.87 8.24
N LEU A 251 -4.66 -12.73 7.80
CA LEU A 251 -5.99 -12.23 8.19
C LEU A 251 -7.06 -12.83 7.27
N LEU A 252 -8.13 -13.36 7.87
CA LEU A 252 -9.30 -13.92 7.20
C LEU A 252 -10.60 -13.37 7.80
N GLY A 253 -11.67 -13.44 7.03
CA GLY A 253 -13.01 -13.01 7.43
C GLY A 253 -13.27 -11.52 7.19
N LEU A 254 -12.36 -10.64 7.55
CA LEU A 254 -12.44 -9.21 7.24
C LEU A 254 -12.17 -8.93 5.75
N THR A 255 -11.41 -9.79 5.14
CA THR A 255 -10.94 -9.71 3.75
C THR A 255 -11.68 -10.72 2.88
N SER A 256 -11.89 -10.41 1.60
CA SER A 256 -12.49 -11.31 0.61
C SER A 256 -11.56 -12.47 0.26
N SER A 257 -10.26 -12.29 0.45
CA SER A 257 -9.21 -13.30 0.25
C SER A 257 -8.20 -13.27 1.38
N PRO A 258 -7.56 -14.43 1.72
CA PRO A 258 -6.50 -14.47 2.73
C PRO A 258 -5.38 -13.45 2.43
N LYS A 259 -5.01 -12.64 3.40
CA LYS A 259 -3.94 -11.63 3.27
C LYS A 259 -2.98 -11.68 4.44
N THR A 260 -1.70 -11.79 4.15
CA THR A 260 -0.66 -11.73 5.17
C THR A 260 -0.56 -10.32 5.75
N ILE A 261 -0.45 -10.21 7.08
CA ILE A 261 -0.32 -8.93 7.77
C ILE A 261 1.06 -8.30 7.52
N SER A 262 1.18 -7.01 7.85
CA SER A 262 2.38 -6.22 7.59
C SER A 262 3.66 -6.85 8.16
N GLY A 263 4.73 -6.74 7.38
CA GLY A 263 6.07 -7.17 7.77
C GLY A 263 6.30 -8.68 7.72
N LEU A 264 5.32 -9.48 7.31
CA LEU A 264 5.42 -10.94 7.21
C LEU A 264 5.24 -11.41 5.74
N PRO A 265 5.69 -12.63 5.38
CA PRO A 265 6.40 -13.61 6.22
C PRO A 265 7.85 -13.20 6.52
N GLN A 266 8.36 -13.66 7.66
CA GLN A 266 9.75 -13.52 8.08
C GLN A 266 10.14 -14.71 8.95
N THR A 267 11.45 -15.02 9.04
CA THR A 267 11.92 -16.01 9.99
C THR A 267 11.83 -15.48 11.42
N VAL A 268 11.70 -16.39 12.38
CA VAL A 268 11.70 -16.01 13.81
C VAL A 268 13.01 -15.32 14.19
N ALA A 269 14.15 -15.78 13.64
CA ALA A 269 15.46 -15.15 13.83
C ALA A 269 15.47 -13.68 13.35
N GLU A 270 14.84 -13.38 12.20
CA GLU A 270 14.73 -12.01 11.71
C GLU A 270 13.83 -11.15 12.61
N LEU A 271 12.72 -11.69 13.12
CA LEU A 271 11.86 -11.00 14.08
C LEU A 271 12.63 -10.64 15.35
N VAL A 272 13.37 -11.62 15.91
CA VAL A 272 14.23 -11.41 17.09
C VAL A 272 15.27 -10.32 16.84
N ARG A 273 15.95 -10.37 15.69
CA ARG A 273 17.00 -9.41 15.32
C ARG A 273 16.41 -7.99 15.14
N LYS A 274 15.31 -7.86 14.41
CA LYS A 274 14.67 -6.55 14.14
C LYS A 274 14.09 -5.90 15.39
N GLN A 275 13.58 -6.71 16.33
CA GLN A 275 13.03 -6.25 17.60
C GLN A 275 14.08 -6.17 18.71
N GLN A 276 15.35 -6.50 18.42
CA GLN A 276 16.46 -6.44 19.35
C GLN A 276 16.23 -7.26 20.64
N LEU A 277 15.52 -8.38 20.53
CA LEU A 277 15.25 -9.27 21.65
C LEU A 277 16.54 -10.03 22.03
N ARG A 278 16.78 -10.17 23.33
CA ARG A 278 17.92 -10.90 23.86
C ARG A 278 17.50 -12.29 24.34
N SER A 279 18.36 -13.28 24.11
CA SER A 279 18.20 -14.60 24.69
C SER A 279 18.27 -14.54 26.22
N PRO A 280 17.39 -15.25 26.94
CA PRO A 280 17.52 -15.41 28.39
C PRO A 280 18.81 -16.09 28.74
N PHE A 281 19.42 -15.68 29.85
CA PHE A 281 20.63 -16.33 30.38
C PHE A 281 20.30 -17.77 30.83
N GLY A 282 21.21 -18.70 30.55
CA GLY A 282 21.09 -20.10 31.00
C GLY A 282 20.08 -20.94 30.23
N ARG A 283 19.77 -20.62 28.99
CA ARG A 283 18.91 -21.47 28.15
C ARG A 283 19.50 -22.86 27.95
N ALA A 284 18.62 -23.87 27.95
CA ALA A 284 19.01 -25.26 27.75
C ALA A 284 19.61 -25.57 26.36
N ASP A 285 19.24 -24.75 25.35
CA ASP A 285 19.70 -24.88 23.96
C ASP A 285 21.05 -24.16 23.67
N CYS A 286 21.63 -23.51 24.67
CA CYS A 286 22.95 -22.91 24.53
C CYS A 286 24.05 -23.99 24.50
N THR A 287 24.62 -24.20 23.34
CA THR A 287 25.75 -25.16 23.12
C THR A 287 27.10 -24.56 23.44
N GLY A 288 27.21 -23.59 24.33
CA GLY A 288 28.47 -22.93 24.73
C GLY A 288 28.99 -21.87 23.76
N GLU A 289 28.36 -21.67 22.62
CA GLU A 289 28.68 -20.61 21.66
C GLU A 289 27.71 -19.44 21.71
N GLU A 290 27.28 -19.07 22.91
CA GLU A 290 26.41 -17.91 23.07
C GLU A 290 27.17 -16.64 22.71
N LYS A 291 27.11 -16.24 21.44
CA LYS A 291 27.52 -14.90 21.05
C LYS A 291 26.50 -13.94 21.64
N ALA A 292 26.82 -13.37 22.78
CA ALA A 292 26.09 -12.24 23.31
C ALA A 292 25.93 -11.22 22.18
N LEU A 293 24.67 -10.82 21.87
CA LEU A 293 24.44 -9.71 20.96
C LEU A 293 25.22 -8.51 21.48
N PRO A 294 26.01 -7.82 20.65
CA PRO A 294 26.78 -6.67 21.10
C PRO A 294 25.85 -5.66 21.78
N PRO A 295 26.28 -4.98 22.83
CA PRO A 295 25.50 -3.94 23.46
C PRO A 295 25.15 -2.89 22.40
N THR A 296 23.89 -2.50 22.35
CA THR A 296 23.41 -1.42 21.48
C THR A 296 24.24 -0.17 21.82
N PRO A 297 24.86 0.51 20.86
CA PRO A 297 25.48 1.79 21.14
C PRO A 297 24.38 2.75 21.63
N ILE A 298 24.69 3.45 22.73
CA ILE A 298 23.88 4.50 23.36
C ILE A 298 23.77 5.69 22.42
#